data_f6b8cb3e21523ab6b1882ee4b2688b93
#
_entry.id   f6b8cb3e21523ab6b1882ee4b2688b93
#
_cell.length_a   1.000
_cell.length_b   1.000
_cell.length_c   1.000
_cell.angle_alpha   90.00
_cell.angle_beta   90.00
_cell.angle_gamma   90.00
#
_symmetry.space_group_name_H-M   'P 1'
#
loop_
_entity.id
_entity.type
_entity.pdbx_description
1 polymer ?
#
loop_
_entity_poly.entity_id
_entity_poly.type
_entity_poly.pdbx_seq_one_letter_code
_entity_poly.pdbx_strand_id
1 'polypeptide(L)'
;MKKFALTVVALMIAALTAGLISAAPANAAAPAQALSLVAASTSAKPAPVTRRPQQKALTAMQRKFVRARARELSKPSSWRGITLVHPTGRTFPKSVMRWANLVSAVMAEQKVPAKYLVGILAQIQQESWGDPTSTNLWDSNARRGTPSMGLLQMIAPTYVSYAKRGLVNPKYVLVPYANVWAALKYVKSRYGMSKFAKWNMGQNQGY
;
A
#
# COMPACT_ATOMS: atom_id res chain seq x y z
N MET A 1 -46.22 -23.10 10.01
CA MET A 1 -46.02 -23.95 8.83
C MET A 1 -46.22 -23.13 7.59
N LYS A 2 -45.17 -22.65 6.95
CA LYS A 2 -45.16 -22.22 5.53
C LYS A 2 -43.72 -22.34 5.04
N LYS A 3 -43.50 -23.33 4.17
CA LYS A 3 -42.27 -23.63 3.49
C LYS A 3 -42.08 -22.63 2.33
N PHE A 4 -40.96 -21.97 2.21
CA PHE A 4 -40.57 -21.28 0.96
C PHE A 4 -39.43 -22.04 0.32
N ALA A 5 -39.70 -22.48 -0.89
CA ALA A 5 -38.77 -23.19 -1.76
C ALA A 5 -37.76 -22.22 -2.40
N LEU A 6 -36.53 -22.67 -2.42
CA LEU A 6 -35.41 -22.00 -3.08
C LEU A 6 -35.33 -22.51 -4.51
N THR A 7 -35.54 -21.64 -5.49
CA THR A 7 -35.36 -21.97 -6.92
C THR A 7 -33.94 -21.60 -7.34
N VAL A 8 -33.16 -22.63 -7.67
CA VAL A 8 -31.83 -22.51 -8.29
C VAL A 8 -32.04 -22.39 -9.80
N VAL A 9 -31.55 -21.32 -10.41
CA VAL A 9 -31.44 -21.21 -11.88
C VAL A 9 -29.98 -21.39 -12.25
N ALA A 10 -29.69 -22.57 -12.79
CA ALA A 10 -28.45 -22.85 -13.47
C ALA A 10 -28.55 -22.43 -14.92
N LEU A 11 -27.64 -21.60 -15.44
CA LEU A 11 -27.50 -21.35 -16.85
C LEU A 11 -26.14 -21.86 -17.32
N MET A 12 -26.18 -23.00 -18.00
CA MET A 12 -25.10 -23.54 -18.83
C MET A 12 -25.09 -22.80 -20.17
N ILE A 13 -23.94 -22.31 -20.62
CA ILE A 13 -23.68 -22.10 -22.04
C ILE A 13 -22.33 -22.74 -22.37
N ALA A 14 -22.41 -23.84 -23.13
CA ALA A 14 -21.30 -24.44 -23.84
C ALA A 14 -21.20 -23.81 -25.24
N ALA A 15 -20.01 -23.49 -25.68
CA ALA A 15 -19.75 -23.39 -27.12
C ALA A 15 -18.30 -23.79 -27.39
N LEU A 16 -18.25 -24.89 -28.08
CA LEU A 16 -17.14 -25.58 -28.71
C LEU A 16 -16.75 -24.85 -29.99
N THR A 17 -15.45 -24.60 -30.27
CA THR A 17 -14.91 -24.76 -31.63
C THR A 17 -13.41 -25.01 -31.58
N ALA A 18 -13.04 -26.09 -32.20
CA ALA A 18 -11.68 -26.55 -32.50
C ALA A 18 -11.06 -25.80 -33.67
N GLY A 19 -9.75 -25.64 -33.66
CA GLY A 19 -8.95 -25.20 -34.81
C GLY A 19 -7.52 -25.63 -34.63
N LEU A 20 -7.20 -26.76 -35.24
CA LEU A 20 -5.87 -27.35 -35.43
C LEU A 20 -5.07 -26.59 -36.49
N ILE A 21 -3.74 -26.86 -36.47
CA ILE A 21 -2.71 -26.75 -37.54
C ILE A 21 -1.62 -25.75 -37.15
N SER A 22 -0.31 -26.01 -37.15
CA SER A 22 0.56 -27.06 -37.68
C SER A 22 2.00 -26.77 -37.23
N ALA A 23 2.78 -27.79 -37.22
CA ALA A 23 4.19 -27.94 -36.85
C ALA A 23 5.21 -26.96 -37.45
N ALA A 24 6.35 -26.93 -36.77
CA ALA A 24 7.68 -26.36 -36.99
C ALA A 24 8.33 -26.70 -38.37
N PRO A 25 9.57 -26.27 -38.76
CA PRO A 25 10.77 -26.37 -37.92
C PRO A 25 11.87 -25.29 -38.08
N ALA A 26 12.81 -25.38 -37.14
CA ALA A 26 14.27 -25.32 -37.23
C ALA A 26 15.08 -24.15 -37.81
N ASN A 27 16.01 -23.73 -36.94
CA ASN A 27 17.38 -23.28 -37.20
C ASN A 27 17.69 -22.09 -38.10
N ALA A 28 18.19 -21.03 -37.44
CA ALA A 28 19.44 -20.39 -37.85
C ALA A 28 20.01 -19.55 -36.69
N ALA A 29 21.20 -19.92 -36.26
CA ALA A 29 22.04 -19.11 -35.38
C ALA A 29 22.62 -17.94 -36.17
N ALA A 30 22.65 -16.73 -35.54
CA ALA A 30 23.62 -15.65 -35.80
C ALA A 30 23.27 -14.40 -35.02
N PRO A 31 24.16 -13.38 -34.87
CA PRO A 31 25.06 -13.27 -33.75
C PRO A 31 24.60 -12.16 -32.78
N ALA A 32 25.15 -12.27 -31.57
CA ALA A 32 25.01 -11.26 -30.52
C ALA A 32 25.43 -9.86 -30.99
N GLN A 33 24.48 -8.98 -31.20
CA GLN A 33 24.73 -7.53 -31.17
C GLN A 33 24.22 -7.03 -29.83
N ALA A 34 25.18 -6.72 -28.97
CA ALA A 34 24.96 -6.01 -27.72
C ALA A 34 24.42 -4.62 -28.04
N LEU A 35 23.10 -4.47 -28.10
CA LEU A 35 22.45 -3.17 -28.02
C LEU A 35 22.42 -2.79 -26.55
N SER A 36 23.41 -1.97 -26.18
CA SER A 36 23.45 -1.20 -24.94
C SER A 36 22.24 -0.28 -24.94
N LEU A 37 21.12 -0.74 -24.43
CA LEU A 37 20.00 0.09 -24.04
C LEU A 37 20.43 0.84 -22.77
N VAL A 38 21.03 2.02 -22.98
CA VAL A 38 21.08 3.05 -21.94
C VAL A 38 19.65 3.36 -21.58
N ALA A 39 19.17 2.73 -20.51
CA ALA A 39 17.93 3.12 -19.87
C ALA A 39 18.09 4.55 -19.40
N ALA A 40 17.57 5.48 -20.16
CA ALA A 40 17.37 6.84 -19.73
C ALA A 40 16.42 6.79 -18.53
N SER A 41 17.00 6.70 -17.33
CA SER A 41 16.33 6.97 -16.08
C SER A 41 15.90 8.45 -16.15
N THR A 42 14.71 8.71 -16.64
CA THR A 42 14.08 10.01 -16.48
C THR A 42 13.82 10.18 -14.99
N SER A 43 14.80 10.75 -14.32
CA SER A 43 14.69 11.32 -12.99
C SER A 43 13.55 12.34 -13.04
N ALA A 44 12.34 11.92 -12.72
CA ALA A 44 11.24 12.84 -12.56
C ALA A 44 11.63 13.80 -11.42
N LYS A 45 12.03 15.02 -11.81
CA LYS A 45 12.28 16.13 -10.90
C LYS A 45 11.13 16.20 -9.91
N PRO A 46 11.38 16.17 -8.57
CA PRO A 46 10.30 16.31 -7.61
C PRO A 46 9.57 17.61 -7.90
N ALA A 47 8.25 17.53 -8.08
CA ALA A 47 7.42 18.70 -8.29
C ALA A 47 7.67 19.69 -7.13
N PRO A 48 7.74 21.01 -7.41
CA PRO A 48 7.99 22.00 -6.38
C PRO A 48 6.96 21.84 -5.27
N VAL A 49 7.45 21.66 -4.05
CA VAL A 49 6.63 21.62 -2.85
C VAL A 49 6.00 23.01 -2.71
N THR A 50 4.79 23.17 -3.22
CA THR A 50 4.00 24.38 -2.99
C THR A 50 3.93 24.58 -1.49
N ARG A 51 4.42 25.74 -1.00
CA ARG A 51 4.37 26.11 0.42
C ARG A 51 2.94 25.88 0.91
N ARG A 52 2.76 24.91 1.82
CA ARG A 52 1.48 24.74 2.52
C ARG A 52 1.08 26.09 3.10
N PRO A 53 -0.20 26.51 2.95
CA PRO A 53 -0.71 27.67 3.68
C PRO A 53 -0.31 27.53 5.15
N GLN A 54 0.17 28.62 5.77
CA GLN A 54 0.59 28.61 7.17
C GLN A 54 -0.61 28.24 8.06
N GLN A 55 -0.77 26.95 8.30
CA GLN A 55 -1.79 26.47 9.21
C GLN A 55 -1.35 26.81 10.64
N LYS A 56 -2.24 27.49 11.40
CA LYS A 56 -2.03 27.85 12.82
C LYS A 56 -1.40 26.68 13.58
N ALA A 57 -0.28 26.91 14.28
CA ALA A 57 0.43 25.88 15.02
C ALA A 57 -0.49 25.17 16.03
N LEU A 58 -0.30 23.86 16.23
CA LEU A 58 -1.03 23.14 17.28
C LEU A 58 -0.58 23.62 18.67
N THR A 59 -1.53 23.75 19.60
CA THR A 59 -1.22 23.96 21.01
C THR A 59 -0.46 22.76 21.61
N ALA A 60 0.16 22.95 22.77
CA ALA A 60 0.83 21.85 23.47
C ALA A 60 -0.14 20.70 23.80
N MET A 61 -1.35 21.02 24.24
CA MET A 61 -2.41 20.05 24.53
C MET A 61 -2.83 19.27 23.28
N GLN A 62 -3.07 19.95 22.16
CA GLN A 62 -3.40 19.28 20.90
C GLN A 62 -2.28 18.32 20.43
N ARG A 63 -1.02 18.74 20.55
CA ARG A 63 0.12 17.85 20.25
C ARG A 63 0.16 16.62 21.18
N LYS A 64 -0.09 16.81 22.48
CA LYS A 64 -0.16 15.71 23.46
C LYS A 64 -1.27 14.73 23.08
N PHE A 65 -2.46 15.23 22.74
CA PHE A 65 -3.59 14.41 22.31
C PHE A 65 -3.28 13.59 21.04
N VAL A 66 -2.75 14.23 20.00
CA VAL A 66 -2.38 13.55 18.74
C VAL A 66 -1.36 12.43 19.00
N ARG A 67 -0.37 12.68 19.85
CA ARG A 67 0.65 11.68 20.20
C ARG A 67 0.07 10.52 21.02
N ALA A 68 -0.82 10.80 21.97
CA ALA A 68 -1.49 9.78 22.76
C ALA A 68 -2.35 8.87 21.87
N ARG A 69 -3.14 9.45 20.97
CA ARG A 69 -3.94 8.69 20.00
C ARG A 69 -3.06 7.86 19.05
N ALA A 70 -1.97 8.43 18.55
CA ALA A 70 -1.02 7.69 17.71
C ALA A 70 -0.45 6.49 18.45
N ARG A 71 -0.07 6.64 19.71
CA ARG A 71 0.43 5.56 20.57
C ARG A 71 -0.63 4.48 20.77
N GLU A 72 -1.88 4.86 21.05
CA GLU A 72 -2.96 3.92 21.27
C GLU A 72 -3.28 3.10 20.01
N LEU A 73 -3.48 3.76 18.89
CA LEU A 73 -3.78 3.10 17.61
C LEU A 73 -2.59 2.30 17.05
N SER A 74 -1.37 2.55 17.52
CA SER A 74 -0.19 1.78 17.13
C SER A 74 -0.02 0.48 17.90
N LYS A 75 -0.89 0.18 18.85
CA LYS A 75 -0.91 -1.13 19.51
C LYS A 75 -1.48 -2.19 18.56
N PRO A 76 -0.79 -3.33 18.41
CA PRO A 76 -1.35 -4.44 17.65
C PRO A 76 -2.66 -4.93 18.29
N SER A 77 -3.65 -5.26 17.48
CA SER A 77 -4.92 -5.75 18.00
C SER A 77 -5.54 -6.80 17.08
N SER A 78 -6.36 -7.70 17.65
CA SER A 78 -7.10 -8.69 16.88
C SER A 78 -8.19 -7.99 16.05
N TRP A 79 -8.26 -8.34 14.77
CA TRP A 79 -9.34 -7.92 13.90
C TRP A 79 -10.66 -8.60 14.27
N ARG A 80 -11.71 -7.82 14.47
CA ARG A 80 -13.06 -8.31 14.84
C ARG A 80 -14.11 -8.08 13.76
N GLY A 81 -13.67 -7.64 12.57
CA GLY A 81 -14.55 -7.44 11.43
C GLY A 81 -14.80 -8.70 10.62
N ILE A 82 -15.35 -8.52 9.42
CA ILE A 82 -15.56 -9.60 8.45
C ILE A 82 -14.22 -10.25 8.08
N THR A 83 -14.28 -11.50 7.62
CA THR A 83 -13.09 -12.19 7.10
C THR A 83 -12.51 -11.41 5.92
N LEU A 84 -11.24 -11.04 6.03
CA LEU A 84 -10.51 -10.37 4.96
C LEU A 84 -9.69 -11.40 4.19
N VAL A 85 -9.91 -11.45 2.89
CA VAL A 85 -9.20 -12.36 1.98
C VAL A 85 -8.19 -11.53 1.17
N HIS A 86 -6.94 -12.01 1.14
CA HIS A 86 -5.90 -11.40 0.31
C HIS A 86 -6.28 -11.45 -1.18
N PRO A 87 -5.89 -10.47 -2.03
CA PRO A 87 -6.22 -10.46 -3.46
C PRO A 87 -5.84 -11.74 -4.23
N THR A 88 -4.87 -12.50 -3.73
CA THR A 88 -4.47 -13.81 -4.30
C THR A 88 -5.34 -14.99 -3.82
N GLY A 89 -6.42 -14.74 -3.09
CA GLY A 89 -7.29 -15.78 -2.52
C GLY A 89 -6.77 -16.44 -1.22
N ARG A 90 -5.58 -16.05 -0.75
CA ARG A 90 -4.99 -16.56 0.50
C ARG A 90 -5.49 -15.78 1.71
N THR A 91 -5.25 -16.30 2.92
CA THR A 91 -5.43 -15.55 4.16
C THR A 91 -4.24 -14.63 4.41
N PHE A 92 -4.50 -13.47 5.00
CA PHE A 92 -3.43 -12.60 5.47
C PHE A 92 -2.68 -13.23 6.65
N PRO A 93 -1.34 -13.07 6.74
CA PRO A 93 -0.59 -13.49 7.91
C PRO A 93 -0.99 -12.66 9.14
N LYS A 94 -0.87 -13.26 10.32
CA LYS A 94 -1.20 -12.58 11.61
C LYS A 94 -0.40 -11.30 11.81
N SER A 95 0.84 -11.26 11.32
CA SER A 95 1.72 -10.07 11.37
C SER A 95 1.13 -8.86 10.63
N VAL A 96 0.33 -9.08 9.59
CA VAL A 96 -0.37 -8.03 8.84
C VAL A 96 -1.75 -7.76 9.44
N MET A 97 -2.51 -8.82 9.74
CA MET A 97 -3.89 -8.69 10.26
C MET A 97 -3.99 -7.90 11.55
N ARG A 98 -2.97 -7.94 12.41
CA ARG A 98 -2.93 -7.15 13.65
C ARG A 98 -3.01 -5.63 13.41
N TRP A 99 -2.81 -5.15 12.18
CA TRP A 99 -2.88 -3.75 11.81
C TRP A 99 -4.22 -3.34 11.18
N ALA A 100 -5.14 -4.27 10.94
CA ALA A 100 -6.41 -3.99 10.24
C ALA A 100 -7.24 -2.91 10.93
N ASN A 101 -7.33 -2.92 12.27
CA ASN A 101 -8.05 -1.90 13.03
C ASN A 101 -7.39 -0.51 12.91
N LEU A 102 -6.06 -0.46 12.99
CA LEU A 102 -5.28 0.77 12.79
C LEU A 102 -5.51 1.34 11.40
N VAL A 103 -5.38 0.50 10.36
CA VAL A 103 -5.58 0.91 8.97
C VAL A 103 -6.99 1.45 8.77
N SER A 104 -8.02 0.74 9.26
CA SER A 104 -9.42 1.19 9.19
C SER A 104 -9.63 2.54 9.87
N ALA A 105 -9.03 2.75 11.05
CA ALA A 105 -9.13 4.03 11.76
C ALA A 105 -8.48 5.19 10.96
N VAL A 106 -7.30 4.96 10.37
CA VAL A 106 -6.62 5.97 9.53
C VAL A 106 -7.41 6.24 8.26
N MET A 107 -7.97 5.20 7.63
CA MET A 107 -8.83 5.35 6.45
C MET A 107 -10.04 6.23 6.76
N ALA A 108 -10.74 5.97 7.87
CA ALA A 108 -11.88 6.77 8.31
C ALA A 108 -11.48 8.24 8.54
N GLU A 109 -10.37 8.50 9.24
CA GLU A 109 -9.87 9.86 9.49
C GLU A 109 -9.50 10.60 8.19
N GLN A 110 -9.07 9.89 7.15
CA GLN A 110 -8.70 10.47 5.85
C GLN A 110 -9.79 10.39 4.79
N LYS A 111 -10.98 9.88 5.14
CA LYS A 111 -12.09 9.67 4.21
C LYS A 111 -11.68 8.78 3.02
N VAL A 112 -10.94 7.71 3.30
CA VAL A 112 -10.60 6.66 2.35
C VAL A 112 -11.65 5.57 2.46
N PRO A 113 -12.35 5.20 1.36
CA PRO A 113 -13.42 4.20 1.40
C PRO A 113 -12.97 2.83 1.91
N ALA A 114 -13.81 2.18 2.72
CA ALA A 114 -13.52 0.88 3.36
C ALA A 114 -13.15 -0.22 2.36
N LYS A 115 -13.65 -0.18 1.13
CA LYS A 115 -13.34 -1.12 0.06
C LYS A 115 -11.83 -1.24 -0.25
N TYR A 116 -11.02 -0.27 0.14
CA TYR A 116 -9.58 -0.29 -0.08
C TYR A 116 -8.78 -0.95 1.06
N LEU A 117 -9.44 -1.37 2.15
CA LEU A 117 -8.76 -1.98 3.31
C LEU A 117 -7.89 -3.18 2.91
N VAL A 118 -8.47 -4.09 2.13
CA VAL A 118 -7.76 -5.31 1.66
C VAL A 118 -6.52 -4.95 0.85
N GLY A 119 -6.62 -4.00 -0.08
CA GLY A 119 -5.47 -3.55 -0.87
C GLY A 119 -4.37 -2.90 -0.03
N ILE A 120 -4.74 -2.08 0.95
CA ILE A 120 -3.77 -1.44 1.85
C ILE A 120 -3.05 -2.48 2.72
N LEU A 121 -3.78 -3.50 3.21
CA LEU A 121 -3.16 -4.61 3.95
C LEU A 121 -2.24 -5.44 3.06
N ALA A 122 -2.61 -5.70 1.82
CA ALA A 122 -1.76 -6.39 0.85
C ALA A 122 -0.47 -5.59 0.58
N GLN A 123 -0.57 -4.26 0.49
CA GLN A 123 0.61 -3.40 0.36
C GLN A 123 1.49 -3.45 1.62
N ILE A 124 0.92 -3.42 2.82
CA ILE A 124 1.69 -3.60 4.07
C ILE A 124 2.42 -4.96 4.07
N GLN A 125 1.76 -6.01 3.59
CA GLN A 125 2.41 -7.32 3.47
C GLN A 125 3.59 -7.28 2.52
N GLN A 126 3.44 -6.65 1.37
CA GLN A 126 4.49 -6.52 0.36
C GLN A 126 5.68 -5.70 0.85
N GLU A 127 5.43 -4.57 1.52
CA GLU A 127 6.47 -3.61 1.91
C GLU A 127 7.26 -4.06 3.15
N SER A 128 6.60 -4.68 4.13
CA SER A 128 7.21 -4.94 5.43
C SER A 128 6.83 -6.26 6.08
N TRP A 129 5.97 -7.08 5.46
CA TRP A 129 5.35 -8.25 6.13
C TRP A 129 4.65 -7.91 7.45
N GLY A 130 4.26 -6.64 7.62
CA GLY A 130 3.63 -6.14 8.82
C GLY A 130 4.62 -5.87 9.98
N ASP A 131 5.91 -5.77 9.70
CA ASP A 131 6.91 -5.32 10.66
C ASP A 131 7.01 -3.78 10.66
N PRO A 132 6.60 -3.10 11.75
CA PRO A 132 6.67 -1.66 11.85
C PRO A 132 8.09 -1.10 11.97
N THR A 133 9.07 -1.95 12.27
CA THR A 133 10.49 -1.57 12.42
C THR A 133 11.32 -1.82 11.17
N SER A 134 10.70 -2.43 10.14
CA SER A 134 11.36 -2.75 8.87
C SER A 134 12.05 -1.53 8.27
N THR A 135 13.33 -1.69 7.91
CA THR A 135 14.15 -0.64 7.31
C THR A 135 14.94 -1.24 6.14
N ASN A 136 14.77 -0.67 4.95
CA ASN A 136 15.49 -1.11 3.76
C ASN A 136 16.86 -0.43 3.71
N LEU A 137 17.94 -1.20 3.89
CA LEU A 137 19.32 -0.70 3.96
C LEU A 137 20.14 -0.93 2.67
N TRP A 138 19.56 -1.50 1.62
CA TRP A 138 20.30 -1.94 0.42
C TRP A 138 19.93 -1.25 -0.89
N ASP A 139 18.88 -0.48 -0.94
CA ASP A 139 18.47 0.23 -2.14
C ASP A 139 19.21 1.57 -2.35
N SER A 140 18.90 2.26 -3.43
CA SER A 140 19.48 3.56 -3.74
C SER A 140 19.11 4.66 -2.74
N ASN A 141 17.95 4.56 -2.07
CA ASN A 141 17.54 5.51 -1.04
C ASN A 141 18.41 5.33 0.21
N ALA A 142 18.64 4.06 0.62
CA ALA A 142 19.53 3.77 1.75
C ALA A 142 20.96 4.30 1.51
N ARG A 143 21.50 4.08 0.30
CA ARG A 143 22.83 4.62 -0.07
C ARG A 143 22.89 6.15 -0.01
N ARG A 144 21.77 6.85 -0.20
CA ARG A 144 21.67 8.31 -0.05
C ARG A 144 21.35 8.76 1.38
N GLY A 145 21.37 7.87 2.37
CA GLY A 145 21.05 8.17 3.77
C GLY A 145 19.56 8.39 4.05
N THR A 146 18.69 7.97 3.16
CA THR A 146 17.22 8.09 3.32
C THR A 146 16.53 6.75 3.12
N PRO A 147 16.82 5.73 3.96
CA PRO A 147 16.22 4.40 3.82
C PRO A 147 14.70 4.46 3.91
N SER A 148 14.05 3.51 3.25
CA SER A 148 12.62 3.29 3.41
C SER A 148 12.33 2.56 4.72
N MET A 149 11.29 2.99 5.46
CA MET A 149 11.05 2.57 6.85
C MET A 149 9.56 2.35 7.16
N GLY A 150 9.31 1.40 8.05
CA GLY A 150 8.01 1.14 8.66
C GLY A 150 7.06 0.32 7.80
N LEU A 151 5.79 0.25 8.21
CA LEU A 151 4.79 -0.63 7.62
C LEU A 151 4.61 -0.44 6.11
N LEU A 152 4.64 0.79 5.63
CA LEU A 152 4.49 1.16 4.22
C LEU A 152 5.75 1.83 3.66
N GLN A 153 6.91 1.44 4.13
CA GLN A 153 8.25 1.75 3.60
C GLN A 153 8.42 3.19 3.11
N MET A 154 8.21 4.15 4.00
CA MET A 154 8.36 5.57 3.68
C MET A 154 9.76 6.08 3.93
N ILE A 155 10.33 6.85 3.00
CA ILE A 155 11.56 7.63 3.25
C ILE A 155 11.25 8.87 4.09
N ALA A 156 12.19 9.26 4.96
CA ALA A 156 11.98 10.35 5.90
C ALA A 156 11.54 11.70 5.27
N PRO A 157 12.08 12.16 4.13
CA PRO A 157 11.61 13.40 3.50
C PRO A 157 10.15 13.35 3.06
N THR A 158 9.72 12.23 2.45
CA THR A 158 8.33 12.03 2.04
C THR A 158 7.42 11.94 3.26
N TYR A 159 7.84 11.20 4.29
CA TYR A 159 7.10 11.12 5.55
C TYR A 159 6.83 12.51 6.14
N VAL A 160 7.86 13.34 6.31
CA VAL A 160 7.73 14.70 6.88
C VAL A 160 6.75 15.56 6.08
N SER A 161 6.78 15.46 4.76
CA SER A 161 5.89 16.23 3.87
C SER A 161 4.42 15.86 4.02
N TYR A 162 4.11 14.62 4.38
CA TYR A 162 2.74 14.10 4.45
C TYR A 162 2.30 13.72 5.86
N ALA A 163 3.16 13.88 6.86
CA ALA A 163 2.87 13.54 8.25
C ALA A 163 1.66 14.28 8.82
N LYS A 164 0.96 13.63 9.75
CA LYS A 164 -0.08 14.27 10.54
C LYS A 164 0.51 15.40 11.38
N ARG A 165 -0.19 16.51 11.45
CA ARG A 165 0.20 17.62 12.36
C ARG A 165 0.38 17.07 13.79
N GLY A 166 1.49 17.47 14.43
CA GLY A 166 1.89 16.95 15.75
C GLY A 166 2.79 15.71 15.72
N LEU A 167 2.96 15.07 14.52
CA LEU A 167 3.82 13.92 14.28
C LEU A 167 4.84 14.16 13.13
N VAL A 168 5.16 15.40 12.84
CA VAL A 168 6.00 15.78 11.67
C VAL A 168 7.48 15.39 11.83
N ASN A 169 7.96 15.14 13.08
CA ASN A 169 9.35 14.75 13.30
C ASN A 169 9.66 13.40 12.64
N PRO A 170 10.77 13.25 11.88
CA PRO A 170 11.15 12.01 11.20
C PRO A 170 11.16 10.77 12.10
N LYS A 171 11.49 10.92 13.40
CA LYS A 171 11.49 9.82 14.36
C LYS A 171 10.16 9.06 14.49
N TYR A 172 9.06 9.67 14.05
CA TYR A 172 7.75 9.02 14.08
C TYR A 172 7.47 8.14 12.85
N VAL A 173 8.39 8.07 11.88
CA VAL A 173 8.19 7.23 10.67
C VAL A 173 8.03 5.74 11.01
N LEU A 174 8.64 5.27 12.10
CA LEU A 174 8.50 3.90 12.59
C LEU A 174 7.28 3.68 13.51
N VAL A 175 6.54 4.75 13.84
CA VAL A 175 5.29 4.61 14.60
C VAL A 175 4.18 4.18 13.64
N PRO A 176 3.56 3.00 13.81
CA PRO A 176 2.60 2.43 12.87
C PRO A 176 1.52 3.39 12.40
N TYR A 177 0.83 4.06 13.32
CA TYR A 177 -0.19 5.04 12.98
C TYR A 177 0.34 6.20 12.12
N ALA A 178 1.52 6.73 12.47
CA ALA A 178 2.10 7.87 11.76
C ALA A 178 2.58 7.47 10.36
N ASN A 179 3.15 6.28 10.22
CA ASN A 179 3.59 5.72 8.95
C ASN A 179 2.40 5.52 7.99
N VAL A 180 1.38 4.77 8.43
CA VAL A 180 0.16 4.53 7.64
C VAL A 180 -0.53 5.85 7.30
N TRP A 181 -0.64 6.79 8.25
CA TRP A 181 -1.21 8.11 7.99
C TRP A 181 -0.50 8.83 6.84
N ALA A 182 0.83 8.94 6.92
CA ALA A 182 1.62 9.67 5.93
C ALA A 182 1.57 8.99 4.57
N ALA A 183 1.66 7.66 4.53
CA ALA A 183 1.61 6.88 3.29
C ALA A 183 0.26 7.04 2.58
N LEU A 184 -0.87 6.87 3.28
CA LEU A 184 -2.19 7.07 2.66
C LEU A 184 -2.39 8.51 2.18
N LYS A 185 -1.91 9.49 2.95
CA LYS A 185 -1.97 10.90 2.56
C LYS A 185 -1.13 11.19 1.31
N TYR A 186 0.08 10.63 1.24
CA TYR A 186 0.96 10.72 0.08
C TYR A 186 0.30 10.14 -1.16
N VAL A 187 -0.12 8.87 -1.09
CA VAL A 187 -0.72 8.16 -2.23
C VAL A 187 -1.97 8.87 -2.73
N LYS A 188 -2.87 9.24 -1.82
CA LYS A 188 -4.09 9.97 -2.15
C LYS A 188 -3.80 11.32 -2.83
N SER A 189 -2.80 12.05 -2.36
CA SER A 189 -2.46 13.38 -2.88
C SER A 189 -1.68 13.31 -4.19
N ARG A 190 -0.85 12.28 -4.39
CA ARG A 190 0.04 12.16 -5.55
C ARG A 190 -0.59 11.40 -6.71
N TYR A 191 -1.32 10.34 -6.41
CA TYR A 191 -1.82 9.38 -7.40
C TYR A 191 -3.34 9.24 -7.39
N GLY A 192 -4.04 9.84 -6.44
CA GLY A 192 -5.49 9.72 -6.27
C GLY A 192 -5.93 8.38 -5.67
N MET A 193 -7.25 8.24 -5.50
CA MET A 193 -7.87 7.05 -4.90
C MET A 193 -7.73 5.78 -5.76
N SER A 194 -7.60 5.92 -7.07
CA SER A 194 -7.47 4.80 -8.00
C SER A 194 -6.21 3.97 -7.77
N LYS A 195 -5.16 4.55 -7.17
CA LYS A 195 -3.95 3.82 -6.81
C LYS A 195 -4.23 2.73 -5.77
N PHE A 196 -5.09 3.01 -4.78
CA PHE A 196 -5.48 2.00 -3.79
C PHE A 196 -6.20 0.80 -4.40
N ALA A 197 -6.98 1.01 -5.48
CA ALA A 197 -7.60 -0.09 -6.21
C ALA A 197 -6.57 -1.01 -6.89
N LYS A 198 -5.46 -0.44 -7.37
CA LYS A 198 -4.37 -1.22 -7.97
C LYS A 198 -3.66 -2.12 -6.94
N TRP A 199 -3.57 -1.70 -5.70
CA TRP A 199 -3.03 -2.53 -4.61
C TRP A 199 -3.85 -3.80 -4.36
N ASN A 200 -5.13 -3.81 -4.71
CA ASN A 200 -5.98 -5.01 -4.64
C ASN A 200 -5.55 -6.12 -5.62
N MET A 201 -4.73 -5.83 -6.59
CA MET A 201 -4.35 -6.79 -7.64
C MET A 201 -3.24 -7.75 -7.20
N GLY A 202 -2.68 -7.59 -6.00
CA GLY A 202 -1.57 -8.43 -5.53
C GLY A 202 -0.31 -8.35 -6.38
N GLN A 203 -0.25 -7.41 -7.31
CA GLN A 203 0.91 -7.19 -8.17
C GLN A 203 1.94 -6.34 -7.44
N ASN A 204 3.21 -6.60 -7.72
CA ASN A 204 4.36 -5.88 -7.15
C ASN A 204 4.39 -4.44 -7.70
N GLN A 205 3.48 -3.61 -7.23
CA GLN A 205 3.37 -2.20 -7.61
C GLN A 205 3.67 -1.34 -6.40
N GLY A 206 4.91 -0.90 -6.29
CA GLY A 206 5.29 0.15 -5.34
C GLY A 206 4.47 1.44 -5.50
N TYR A 207 4.82 2.45 -4.73
CA TYR A 207 4.25 3.79 -4.85
C TYR A 207 4.51 4.40 -6.22
#